data_f5c9bb7698679e454fc9dffcef79601d
#
_entry.id   f5c9bb7698679e454fc9dffcef79601d
#
_cell.length_a   1.000
_cell.length_b   1.000
_cell.length_c   1.000
_cell.angle_alpha   90.00
_cell.angle_beta   90.00
_cell.angle_gamma   90.00
#
_symmetry.space_group_name_H-M   'P 1'
#
loop_
_entity.id
_entity.type
_entity.pdbx_description
1 polymer ?
#
loop_
_entity_poly.entity_id
_entity_poly.type
_entity_poly.pdbx_seq_one_letter_code
_entity_poly.pdbx_strand_id
1 'polypeptide(L)'
;MRGWPVRGIGIGGQLLAPYNSNIFNDRTGDIQLEGNAEYRYNIAPLFNNAMNLKGAFFVDAGNVWNFKNTKADGSVDTTQFKFQNVYRQLGVSAGTGLRLDFSYFLIRFDLGFRFKRPDIAANDGWQFPAISLKNMFGNGEANKRWRYENFNFTIGIDYPF
;
A
#
# COMPACT_ATOMS: atom_id res chain seq x y z
N MET A 1 0.41 -5.25 1.96
CA MET A 1 -0.46 -4.25 1.26
C MET A 1 0.32 -3.57 0.14
N ARG A 2 -0.23 -3.59 -1.07
CA ARG A 2 0.46 -3.13 -2.31
C ARG A 2 0.51 -1.61 -2.49
N GLY A 3 -0.33 -0.86 -1.81
CA GLY A 3 -0.33 0.61 -1.85
C GLY A 3 0.78 1.28 -1.03
N TRP A 4 1.51 0.53 -0.22
CA TRP A 4 2.60 1.04 0.60
C TRP A 4 3.89 0.25 0.37
N PRO A 5 5.06 0.87 0.51
CA PRO A 5 6.32 0.14 0.55
C PRO A 5 6.32 -0.81 1.75
N VAL A 6 7.23 -1.78 1.72
CA VAL A 6 7.42 -2.72 2.83
C VAL A 6 7.64 -1.94 4.13
N ARG A 7 6.88 -2.28 5.18
CA ARG A 7 6.89 -1.59 6.49
C ARG A 7 6.55 -0.10 6.42
N GLY A 8 5.87 0.33 5.36
CA GLY A 8 5.54 1.75 5.14
C GLY A 8 4.18 2.18 5.70
N ILE A 9 3.31 1.24 6.09
CA ILE A 9 2.01 1.53 6.70
C ILE A 9 2.09 1.38 8.22
N GLY A 10 1.33 2.16 8.96
CA GLY A 10 1.26 2.10 10.43
C GLY A 10 2.20 3.13 11.04
N ILE A 11 2.46 3.13 12.30
CA ILE A 11 1.82 2.37 13.37
C ILE A 11 0.54 3.12 13.77
N GLY A 12 -0.61 2.46 13.72
CA GLY A 12 -1.90 3.10 14.01
C GLY A 12 -2.14 4.34 13.14
N GLY A 13 -2.44 5.49 13.77
CA GLY A 13 -2.63 6.79 13.12
C GLY A 13 -1.39 7.69 13.12
N GLN A 14 -0.17 7.14 13.19
CA GLN A 14 1.05 7.93 13.17
C GLN A 14 1.25 8.64 11.82
N LEU A 15 1.59 9.92 11.86
CA LEU A 15 1.88 10.71 10.66
C LEU A 15 3.00 10.08 9.82
N LEU A 16 2.86 10.15 8.50
CA LEU A 16 3.94 9.81 7.59
C LEU A 16 5.11 10.77 7.80
N ALA A 17 6.34 10.26 7.67
CA ALA A 17 7.50 11.12 7.66
C ALA A 17 7.43 12.07 6.46
N PRO A 18 7.98 13.30 6.58
CA PRO A 18 8.09 14.21 5.46
C PRO A 18 8.85 13.58 4.29
N TYR A 19 8.45 13.90 3.07
CA TYR A 19 9.02 13.33 1.83
C TYR A 19 10.55 13.38 1.76
N ASN A 20 11.18 14.44 2.22
CA ASN A 20 12.65 14.61 2.18
C ASN A 20 13.33 14.31 3.52
N SER A 21 12.67 13.61 4.46
CA SER A 21 13.30 13.24 5.71
C SER A 21 14.28 12.08 5.49
N ASN A 22 15.47 12.17 6.06
CA ASN A 22 16.42 11.06 6.16
C ASN A 22 16.02 10.03 7.23
N ILE A 23 14.80 10.10 7.72
CA ILE A 23 14.28 9.21 8.77
C ILE A 23 13.87 7.91 8.09
N PHE A 24 14.53 6.83 8.46
CA PHE A 24 14.11 5.50 8.06
C PHE A 24 12.81 5.15 8.81
N ASN A 25 11.72 5.04 8.06
CA ASN A 25 10.42 4.66 8.59
C ASN A 25 10.31 3.15 8.67
N ASP A 26 10.93 2.52 9.66
CA ASP A 26 10.63 1.15 10.00
C ASP A 26 9.39 1.11 10.92
N ARG A 27 8.24 0.81 10.33
CA ARG A 27 6.96 0.79 11.03
C ARG A 27 6.60 -0.64 11.37
N THR A 28 7.11 -1.09 12.49
CA THR A 28 6.83 -2.41 13.06
C THR A 28 5.92 -2.25 14.27
N GLY A 29 5.00 -3.18 14.46
CA GLY A 29 4.10 -3.22 15.61
C GLY A 29 3.78 -4.65 16.00
N ASP A 30 3.08 -4.81 17.12
CA ASP A 30 2.76 -6.10 17.72
C ASP A 30 1.54 -6.77 17.06
N ILE A 31 0.62 -5.98 16.53
CA ILE A 31 -0.64 -6.44 15.94
C ILE A 31 -0.70 -5.97 14.50
N GLN A 32 -0.87 -6.90 13.57
CA GLN A 32 -1.11 -6.61 12.16
C GLN A 32 -2.46 -7.18 11.76
N LEU A 33 -3.30 -6.35 11.15
CA LEU A 33 -4.51 -6.77 10.45
C LEU A 33 -4.36 -6.42 8.98
N GLU A 34 -4.55 -7.39 8.12
CA GLU A 34 -4.49 -7.20 6.67
C GLU A 34 -5.54 -8.08 5.98
N GLY A 35 -6.29 -7.47 5.10
CA GLY A 35 -7.21 -8.14 4.18
C GLY A 35 -6.90 -7.71 2.76
N ASN A 36 -6.95 -8.65 1.83
CA ASN A 36 -6.74 -8.38 0.41
C ASN A 36 -7.77 -9.14 -0.43
N ALA A 37 -8.17 -8.52 -1.53
CA ALA A 37 -9.00 -9.13 -2.56
C ALA A 37 -8.37 -8.83 -3.92
N GLU A 38 -8.32 -9.84 -4.78
CA GLU A 38 -7.74 -9.70 -6.12
C GLU A 38 -8.63 -10.43 -7.14
N TYR A 39 -8.97 -9.73 -8.21
CA TYR A 39 -9.64 -10.29 -9.38
C TYR A 39 -8.65 -10.37 -10.54
N ARG A 40 -8.41 -11.57 -11.04
CA ARG A 40 -7.50 -11.85 -12.17
C ARG A 40 -8.28 -12.21 -13.41
N TYR A 41 -7.83 -11.71 -14.56
CA TYR A 41 -8.40 -12.03 -15.85
C TYR A 41 -7.31 -12.26 -16.89
N ASN A 42 -7.59 -13.15 -17.85
CA ASN A 42 -6.67 -13.42 -18.95
C ASN A 42 -6.75 -12.32 -19.99
N ILE A 43 -5.60 -11.83 -20.45
CA ILE A 43 -5.52 -10.84 -21.52
C ILE A 43 -5.17 -11.55 -22.83
N ALA A 44 -4.04 -12.22 -22.90
CA ALA A 44 -3.59 -12.92 -24.08
C ALA A 44 -2.51 -13.96 -23.77
N PRO A 45 -2.47 -15.07 -24.50
CA PRO A 45 -1.27 -15.89 -24.56
C PRO A 45 -0.20 -15.18 -25.39
N LEU A 46 1.06 -15.28 -24.97
CA LEU A 46 2.20 -14.70 -25.64
C LEU A 46 3.23 -15.80 -25.98
N PHE A 47 4.03 -15.56 -27.02
CA PHE A 47 5.11 -16.46 -27.44
C PHE A 47 4.63 -17.91 -27.67
N ASN A 48 3.62 -18.10 -28.53
CA ASN A 48 3.06 -19.42 -28.84
C ASN A 48 2.64 -20.24 -27.61
N ASN A 49 1.95 -19.59 -26.65
CA ASN A 49 1.52 -20.18 -25.37
C ASN A 49 2.64 -20.49 -24.36
N ALA A 50 3.87 -20.05 -24.60
CA ALA A 50 4.94 -20.21 -23.62
C ALA A 50 4.75 -19.33 -22.36
N MET A 51 3.96 -18.26 -22.48
CA MET A 51 3.65 -17.32 -21.40
C MET A 51 2.23 -16.80 -21.54
N ASN A 52 1.53 -16.64 -20.41
CA ASN A 52 0.21 -16.02 -20.37
C ASN A 52 0.29 -14.63 -19.73
N LEU A 53 -0.22 -13.63 -20.43
CA LEU A 53 -0.42 -12.30 -19.89
C LEU A 53 -1.78 -12.25 -19.20
N LYS A 54 -1.79 -11.91 -17.91
CA LYS A 54 -3.00 -11.73 -17.11
C LYS A 54 -3.03 -10.32 -16.54
N GLY A 55 -4.22 -9.75 -16.48
CA GLY A 55 -4.47 -8.52 -15.73
C GLY A 55 -5.01 -8.83 -14.34
N ALA A 56 -4.83 -7.90 -13.42
CA ALA A 56 -5.41 -7.99 -12.10
C ALA A 56 -5.91 -6.64 -11.62
N PHE A 57 -7.04 -6.65 -10.91
CA PHE A 57 -7.48 -5.54 -10.06
C PHE A 57 -7.43 -6.02 -8.61
N PHE A 58 -7.01 -5.14 -7.72
CA PHE A 58 -6.91 -5.50 -6.32
C PHE A 58 -7.36 -4.38 -5.39
N VAL A 59 -7.78 -4.79 -4.21
CA VAL A 59 -8.04 -3.93 -3.06
C VAL A 59 -7.38 -4.55 -1.85
N ASP A 60 -6.59 -3.76 -1.14
CA ASP A 60 -5.94 -4.14 0.11
C ASP A 60 -6.38 -3.19 1.20
N ALA A 61 -6.66 -3.74 2.38
CA ALA A 61 -6.99 -2.98 3.57
C ALA A 61 -6.22 -3.52 4.77
N GLY A 62 -5.65 -2.65 5.60
CA GLY A 62 -4.93 -3.11 6.78
C GLY A 62 -4.19 -2.00 7.50
N ASN A 63 -3.59 -2.36 8.63
CA ASN A 63 -2.66 -1.53 9.38
C ASN A 63 -1.91 -2.38 10.42
N VAL A 64 -0.97 -1.73 11.11
CA VAL A 64 -0.16 -2.30 12.18
C VAL A 64 -0.33 -1.43 13.42
N TRP A 65 -0.37 -2.02 14.62
CA TRP A 65 -0.52 -1.31 15.89
C TRP A 65 0.39 -1.90 16.96
N ASN A 66 0.65 -1.11 18.00
CA ASN A 66 1.24 -1.59 19.23
C ASN A 66 0.17 -2.13 20.17
N PHE A 67 0.48 -3.19 20.89
CA PHE A 67 -0.42 -3.75 21.91
C PHE A 67 -0.49 -2.84 23.15
N LYS A 68 0.66 -2.35 23.59
CA LYS A 68 0.78 -1.50 24.78
C LYS A 68 0.86 -0.02 24.41
N ASN A 69 0.42 0.84 25.33
CA ASN A 69 0.69 2.27 25.25
C ASN A 69 2.21 2.50 25.41
N THR A 70 2.83 3.14 24.44
CA THR A 70 4.26 3.44 24.44
C THR A 70 4.59 4.80 25.06
N LYS A 71 3.57 5.62 25.37
CA LYS A 71 3.74 6.95 25.94
C LYS A 71 3.76 6.90 27.47
N ALA A 72 4.89 7.28 28.04
CA ALA A 72 5.10 7.31 29.49
C ALA A 72 4.33 8.46 30.20
N ASP A 73 3.91 9.50 29.46
CA ASP A 73 3.23 10.68 29.98
C ASP A 73 1.70 10.52 30.14
N GLY A 74 1.16 9.35 29.84
CA GLY A 74 -0.28 9.08 29.90
C GLY A 74 -1.10 9.76 28.79
N SER A 75 -0.47 10.43 27.84
CA SER A 75 -1.15 11.05 26.71
C SER A 75 -1.76 9.99 25.77
N VAL A 76 -2.71 10.41 24.93
CA VAL A 76 -3.35 9.51 23.97
C VAL A 76 -2.32 8.97 23.00
N ASP A 77 -2.11 7.66 23.04
CA ASP A 77 -1.24 6.97 22.09
C ASP A 77 -2.04 6.55 20.84
N THR A 78 -1.79 7.24 19.74
CA THR A 78 -2.43 6.94 18.45
C THR A 78 -1.89 5.67 17.80
N THR A 79 -0.82 5.11 18.35
CA THR A 79 -0.20 3.87 17.84
C THR A 79 -0.78 2.62 18.48
N GLN A 80 -1.44 2.78 19.66
CA GLN A 80 -2.02 1.67 20.40
C GLN A 80 -3.27 1.13 19.71
N PHE A 81 -3.38 -0.20 19.65
CA PHE A 81 -4.59 -0.87 19.17
C PHE A 81 -5.79 -0.57 20.07
N LYS A 82 -6.84 0.02 19.48
CA LYS A 82 -8.14 0.22 20.10
C LYS A 82 -9.20 -0.11 19.08
N PHE A 83 -10.07 -1.07 19.41
CA PHE A 83 -11.10 -1.54 18.49
C PHE A 83 -11.96 -0.41 17.91
N GLN A 84 -12.26 0.59 18.73
CA GLN A 84 -13.04 1.77 18.33
C GLN A 84 -12.36 2.62 17.23
N ASN A 85 -11.03 2.56 17.14
CA ASN A 85 -10.25 3.35 16.19
C ASN A 85 -9.84 2.56 14.94
N VAL A 86 -10.09 1.26 14.89
CA VAL A 86 -9.67 0.40 13.77
C VAL A 86 -10.15 0.98 12.44
N TYR A 87 -11.43 1.33 12.33
CA TYR A 87 -11.96 1.89 11.08
C TYR A 87 -11.23 3.16 10.64
N ARG A 88 -10.96 4.09 11.56
CA ARG A 88 -10.27 5.35 11.25
C ARG A 88 -8.83 5.12 10.86
N GLN A 89 -8.17 4.20 11.56
CA GLN A 89 -6.76 3.90 11.36
C GLN A 89 -6.49 2.85 10.27
N LEU A 90 -7.52 2.26 9.68
CA LEU A 90 -7.36 1.33 8.58
C LEU A 90 -6.90 2.07 7.31
N GLY A 91 -5.78 1.65 6.74
CA GLY A 91 -5.35 2.10 5.42
C GLY A 91 -6.04 1.25 4.34
N VAL A 92 -6.46 1.89 3.25
CA VAL A 92 -7.05 1.20 2.09
C VAL A 92 -6.32 1.62 0.83
N SER A 93 -5.92 0.65 0.04
CA SER A 93 -5.38 0.86 -1.30
C SER A 93 -6.12 0.02 -2.32
N ALA A 94 -6.21 0.53 -3.52
CA ALA A 94 -6.68 -0.23 -4.67
C ALA A 94 -5.75 0.01 -5.85
N GLY A 95 -5.76 -0.91 -6.80
CA GLY A 95 -4.86 -0.79 -7.93
C GLY A 95 -5.08 -1.82 -9.00
N THR A 96 -4.20 -1.76 -9.97
CA THR A 96 -4.16 -2.71 -11.07
C THR A 96 -2.78 -3.33 -11.19
N GLY A 97 -2.71 -4.48 -11.82
CA GLY A 97 -1.43 -5.13 -12.06
C GLY A 97 -1.41 -6.00 -13.29
N LEU A 98 -0.22 -6.26 -13.77
CA LEU A 98 0.06 -7.23 -14.82
C LEU A 98 0.75 -8.45 -14.22
N ARG A 99 0.41 -9.60 -14.75
CA ARG A 99 0.97 -10.89 -14.39
C ARG A 99 1.51 -11.55 -15.65
N LEU A 100 2.80 -11.80 -15.66
CA LEU A 100 3.46 -12.61 -16.70
C LEU A 100 3.61 -14.02 -16.12
N ASP A 101 2.76 -14.92 -16.56
CA ASP A 101 2.67 -16.29 -16.05
C ASP A 101 3.46 -17.21 -16.99
N PHE A 102 4.64 -17.58 -16.54
CA PHE A 102 5.48 -18.62 -17.14
C PHE A 102 5.19 -19.95 -16.44
N SER A 103 5.39 -21.06 -17.09
CA SER A 103 5.09 -22.39 -16.53
C SER A 103 5.78 -22.67 -15.18
N TYR A 104 6.89 -21.99 -14.88
CA TYR A 104 7.73 -22.23 -13.69
C TYR A 104 7.73 -21.09 -12.67
N PHE A 105 7.38 -19.88 -13.08
CA PHE A 105 7.33 -18.69 -12.22
C PHE A 105 6.38 -17.65 -12.77
N LEU A 106 5.97 -16.75 -11.93
CA LEU A 106 5.09 -15.64 -12.26
C LEU A 106 5.75 -14.33 -11.88
N ILE A 107 5.85 -13.40 -12.85
CA ILE A 107 6.29 -12.03 -12.58
C ILE A 107 5.05 -11.16 -12.47
N ARG A 108 4.96 -10.38 -11.40
CA ARG A 108 3.87 -9.42 -11.20
C ARG A 108 4.39 -8.00 -11.13
N PHE A 109 3.62 -7.10 -11.70
CA PHE A 109 3.81 -5.66 -11.67
C PHE A 109 2.54 -5.05 -11.10
N ASP A 110 2.61 -4.45 -9.93
CA ASP A 110 1.46 -3.87 -9.26
C ASP A 110 1.59 -2.35 -9.15
N LEU A 111 0.52 -1.64 -9.54
CA LEU A 111 0.35 -0.21 -9.38
C LEU A 111 -0.72 0.04 -8.33
N GLY A 112 -0.31 0.43 -7.13
CA GLY A 112 -1.20 0.66 -6.00
C GLY A 112 -1.38 2.15 -5.70
N PHE A 113 -2.63 2.56 -5.50
CA PHE A 113 -3.00 3.91 -5.08
C PHE A 113 -3.62 3.87 -3.69
N ARG A 114 -3.30 4.87 -2.86
CA ARG A 114 -3.83 4.99 -1.51
C ARG A 114 -5.12 5.79 -1.55
N PHE A 115 -6.23 5.13 -1.21
CA PHE A 115 -7.54 5.75 -1.15
C PHE A 115 -7.92 6.17 0.26
N LYS A 116 -7.39 5.48 1.27
CA LYS A 116 -7.59 5.82 2.68
C LYS A 116 -6.27 5.73 3.43
N ARG A 117 -5.90 6.82 4.08
CA ARG A 117 -4.63 6.96 4.80
C ARG A 117 -4.89 7.10 6.30
N PRO A 118 -4.30 6.24 7.14
CA PRO A 118 -4.51 6.25 8.59
C PRO A 118 -3.91 7.47 9.30
N ASP A 119 -2.95 8.15 8.66
CA ASP A 119 -2.25 9.31 9.20
C ASP A 119 -3.00 10.63 8.99
N ILE A 120 -4.12 10.63 8.26
CA ILE A 120 -4.92 11.82 7.98
C ILE A 120 -6.23 11.75 8.75
N ALA A 121 -6.49 12.77 9.58
CA ALA A 121 -7.72 12.84 10.35
C ALA A 121 -8.93 13.39 9.56
N ALA A 122 -8.67 14.21 8.53
CA ALA A 122 -9.72 14.78 7.69
C ALA A 122 -10.46 13.70 6.91
N ASN A 123 -11.80 13.77 6.86
CA ASN A 123 -12.66 12.81 6.16
C ASN A 123 -12.37 11.33 6.52
N ASP A 124 -12.09 11.06 7.81
CA ASP A 124 -11.69 9.73 8.30
C ASP A 124 -10.53 9.08 7.51
N GLY A 125 -9.67 9.90 6.92
CA GLY A 125 -8.52 9.47 6.12
C GLY A 125 -8.82 9.18 4.66
N TRP A 126 -10.06 9.28 4.21
CA TRP A 126 -10.41 9.05 2.82
C TRP A 126 -9.87 10.15 1.91
N GLN A 127 -9.14 9.71 0.89
CA GLN A 127 -8.55 10.57 -0.13
C GLN A 127 -8.69 9.91 -1.49
N PHE A 128 -9.05 10.70 -2.49
CA PHE A 128 -9.09 10.22 -3.86
C PHE A 128 -7.93 10.86 -4.63
N PRO A 129 -6.80 10.15 -4.80
CA PRO A 129 -5.66 10.69 -5.52
C PRO A 129 -6.04 11.00 -6.97
N ALA A 130 -5.68 12.18 -7.45
CA ALA A 130 -5.79 12.51 -8.85
C ALA A 130 -4.78 11.68 -9.65
N ILE A 131 -5.23 10.60 -10.27
CA ILE A 131 -4.38 9.72 -11.07
C ILE A 131 -3.93 10.47 -12.32
N SER A 132 -2.65 10.67 -12.49
CA SER A 132 -2.07 11.40 -13.61
C SER A 132 -0.78 10.77 -14.09
N LEU A 133 -0.68 10.46 -15.37
CA LEU A 133 0.54 9.93 -15.99
C LEU A 133 1.72 10.90 -15.81
N LYS A 134 1.48 12.21 -15.86
CA LYS A 134 2.50 13.22 -15.62
C LYS A 134 3.08 13.09 -14.19
N ASN A 135 2.23 12.91 -13.19
CA ASN A 135 2.67 12.74 -11.81
C ASN A 135 3.36 11.39 -11.59
N MET A 136 2.93 10.34 -12.30
CA MET A 136 3.51 9.00 -12.19
C MET A 136 4.93 8.95 -12.78
N PHE A 137 5.17 9.58 -13.93
CA PHE A 137 6.43 9.46 -14.67
C PHE A 137 7.26 10.75 -14.71
N GLY A 138 6.74 11.86 -14.24
CA GLY A 138 7.48 13.13 -14.19
C GLY A 138 8.64 13.13 -13.20
N ASN A 139 9.72 13.85 -13.52
CA ASN A 139 10.93 13.93 -12.70
C ASN A 139 10.97 15.15 -11.76
N GLY A 140 9.99 16.05 -11.81
CA GLY A 140 9.93 17.21 -10.93
C GLY A 140 9.71 16.85 -9.46
N GLU A 141 10.16 17.68 -8.53
CA GLU A 141 10.00 17.46 -7.07
C GLU A 141 8.52 17.30 -6.66
N ALA A 142 7.63 18.07 -7.27
CA ALA A 142 6.19 17.96 -7.04
C ALA A 142 5.65 16.56 -7.43
N ASN A 143 6.17 15.99 -8.54
CA ASN A 143 5.78 14.65 -9.00
C ASN A 143 6.33 13.56 -8.08
N LYS A 144 7.56 13.70 -7.60
CA LYS A 144 8.17 12.77 -6.63
C LYS A 144 7.41 12.78 -5.32
N ARG A 145 7.05 13.96 -4.81
CA ARG A 145 6.24 14.12 -3.61
C ARG A 145 4.86 13.48 -3.78
N TRP A 146 4.19 13.72 -4.92
CA TRP A 146 2.90 13.12 -5.22
C TRP A 146 2.98 11.58 -5.22
N ARG A 147 4.01 10.98 -5.85
CA ARG A 147 4.22 9.53 -5.81
C ARG A 147 4.41 9.01 -4.39
N TYR A 148 5.25 9.66 -3.60
CA TYR A 148 5.49 9.29 -2.22
C TYR A 148 4.20 9.27 -1.38
N GLU A 149 3.32 10.23 -1.59
CA GLU A 149 2.08 10.37 -0.82
C GLU A 149 0.95 9.45 -1.30
N ASN A 150 0.87 9.13 -2.58
CA ASN A 150 -0.34 8.55 -3.17
C ASN A 150 -0.14 7.21 -3.88
N PHE A 151 1.07 6.87 -4.24
CA PHE A 151 1.33 5.80 -5.18
C PHE A 151 2.43 4.85 -4.70
N ASN A 152 2.31 3.57 -5.07
CA ASN A 152 3.36 2.59 -4.89
C ASN A 152 3.42 1.65 -6.09
N PHE A 153 4.63 1.40 -6.58
CA PHE A 153 4.89 0.41 -7.62
C PHE A 153 5.65 -0.76 -7.02
N THR A 154 5.16 -1.96 -7.25
CA THR A 154 5.78 -3.18 -6.73
C THR A 154 6.02 -4.17 -7.85
N ILE A 155 7.21 -4.74 -7.86
CA ILE A 155 7.56 -5.89 -8.69
C ILE A 155 7.71 -7.09 -7.77
N GLY A 156 7.10 -8.21 -8.12
CA GLY A 156 7.21 -9.46 -7.37
C GLY A 156 7.45 -10.63 -8.30
N ILE A 157 8.09 -11.65 -7.76
CA ILE A 157 8.26 -12.96 -8.41
C ILE A 157 7.61 -13.97 -7.49
N ASP A 158 6.63 -14.69 -8.00
CA ASP A 158 5.92 -15.74 -7.27
C ASP A 158 6.11 -17.08 -8.01
N TYR A 159 6.06 -18.15 -7.25
CA TYR A 159 6.01 -19.49 -7.84
C TYR A 159 4.54 -19.92 -8.00
N PRO A 160 4.16 -20.55 -9.12
CA PRO A 160 2.82 -21.11 -9.29
C PRO A 160 2.72 -22.38 -8.44
N PHE A 161 2.10 -22.26 -7.27
CA PHE A 161 1.68 -23.40 -6.46
C PHE A 161 0.16 -23.49 -6.47
#